data_80c184205e4fb16d79213333e28f2f38
#
_entry.id   80c184205e4fb16d79213333e28f2f38
#
_cell.length_a   1.000
_cell.length_b   1.000
_cell.length_c   1.000
_cell.angle_alpha   90.00
_cell.angle_beta   90.00
_cell.angle_gamma   90.00
#
_symmetry.space_group_name_H-M   'P 1'
#
loop_
_entity.id
_entity.type
_entity.pdbx_description
1 polymer ?
#
loop_
_entity_poly.entity_id
_entity_poly.type
_entity_poly.pdbx_seq_one_letter_code
_entity_poly.pdbx_strand_id
1 'polypeptide(L)'
;MLNKHKKIIVKNLGLLDFEKTFHIQKDFQNQIIETKLNNRKNNLNSITPNFLLFVEHDHVYTLGNSGNENNLIFDKKRLEEMGIKYHKTNRGGDITYHGPGQLVCYPILDLENFYRDIHKYLRDLEDVVINTLDYFNISASGNSKETGVWLDVGLSLYTHLTLPTKA
;
A
#
# COMPACT_ATOMS: atom_id res chain seq x y z
N MET A 1 19.60 7.62 -22.05
CA MET A 1 19.43 7.05 -20.68
C MET A 1 18.26 7.75 -20.05
N LEU A 2 17.22 7.03 -19.64
CA LEU A 2 16.10 7.60 -18.88
C LEU A 2 16.66 8.16 -17.57
N ASN A 3 16.41 9.43 -17.29
CA ASN A 3 16.81 10.09 -16.05
C ASN A 3 16.01 9.45 -14.90
N LYS A 4 16.59 8.46 -14.20
CA LYS A 4 15.95 7.78 -13.09
C LYS A 4 15.87 8.72 -11.89
N HIS A 5 14.66 9.09 -11.50
CA HIS A 5 14.41 9.99 -10.38
C HIS A 5 13.93 9.20 -9.16
N LYS A 6 14.86 8.93 -8.24
CA LYS A 6 14.58 8.12 -7.03
C LYS A 6 14.10 8.93 -5.82
N LYS A 7 13.87 10.24 -5.99
CA LYS A 7 13.36 11.07 -4.88
C LYS A 7 11.91 10.68 -4.57
N ILE A 8 11.61 10.46 -3.31
CA ILE A 8 10.28 10.14 -2.80
C ILE A 8 9.78 11.31 -1.97
N ILE A 9 8.57 11.76 -2.25
CA ILE A 9 7.88 12.79 -1.50
C ILE A 9 7.08 12.09 -0.40
N VAL A 10 7.50 12.28 0.84
CA VAL A 10 6.81 11.71 2.00
C VAL A 10 5.70 12.65 2.45
N LYS A 11 4.51 12.09 2.70
CA LYS A 11 3.35 12.80 3.24
C LYS A 11 2.78 12.05 4.43
N ASN A 12 2.65 12.74 5.55
CA ASN A 12 1.92 12.25 6.71
C ASN A 12 0.51 12.82 6.68
N LEU A 13 -0.49 11.96 6.56
CA LEU A 13 -1.90 12.33 6.48
C LEU A 13 -2.59 12.31 7.86
N GLY A 14 -1.89 11.82 8.90
CA GLY A 14 -2.45 11.65 10.23
C GLY A 14 -3.60 10.65 10.26
N LEU A 15 -4.56 10.86 11.15
CA LEU A 15 -5.80 10.06 11.20
C LEU A 15 -6.74 10.54 10.09
N LEU A 16 -7.02 9.67 9.13
CA LEU A 16 -7.85 10.03 7.99
C LEU A 16 -8.72 8.84 7.55
N ASP A 17 -9.95 9.17 7.18
CA ASP A 17 -10.92 8.24 6.63
C ASP A 17 -10.37 7.47 5.42
N PHE A 18 -10.69 6.16 5.33
CA PHE A 18 -10.18 5.28 4.29
C PHE A 18 -10.56 5.75 2.88
N GLU A 19 -11.81 6.15 2.66
CA GLU A 19 -12.29 6.57 1.34
C GLU A 19 -11.62 7.88 0.89
N LYS A 20 -11.47 8.84 1.80
CA LYS A 20 -10.72 10.08 1.53
C LYS A 20 -9.27 9.78 1.17
N THR A 21 -8.64 8.88 1.93
CA THR A 21 -7.26 8.44 1.64
C THR A 21 -7.17 7.74 0.29
N PHE A 22 -8.14 6.92 -0.07
CA PHE A 22 -8.19 6.26 -1.36
C PHE A 22 -8.27 7.26 -2.52
N HIS A 23 -9.07 8.34 -2.39
CA HIS A 23 -9.12 9.41 -3.38
C HIS A 23 -7.76 10.12 -3.52
N ILE A 24 -7.11 10.46 -2.41
CA ILE A 24 -5.75 11.05 -2.43
C ILE A 24 -4.74 10.14 -3.15
N GLN A 25 -4.79 8.83 -2.90
CA GLN A 25 -3.95 7.86 -3.61
C GLN A 25 -4.20 7.90 -5.11
N LYS A 26 -5.47 7.94 -5.53
CA LYS A 26 -5.88 8.03 -6.94
C LYS A 26 -5.37 9.30 -7.62
N ASP A 27 -5.45 10.44 -6.93
CA ASP A 27 -4.97 11.71 -7.45
C ASP A 27 -3.46 11.67 -7.71
N PHE A 28 -2.66 11.15 -6.78
CA PHE A 28 -1.22 10.98 -6.98
C PHE A 28 -0.89 9.95 -8.07
N GLN A 29 -1.64 8.85 -8.15
CA GLN A 29 -1.49 7.87 -9.23
C GLN A 29 -1.78 8.51 -10.59
N ASN A 30 -2.86 9.27 -10.71
CA ASN A 30 -3.24 9.98 -11.93
C ASN A 30 -2.17 10.99 -12.35
N GLN A 31 -1.60 11.74 -11.41
CA GLN A 31 -0.49 12.66 -11.68
C GLN A 31 0.70 11.95 -12.35
N ILE A 32 1.07 10.76 -11.88
CA ILE A 32 2.14 9.95 -12.48
C ILE A 32 1.74 9.52 -13.90
N ILE A 33 0.51 8.99 -14.05
CA ILE A 33 0.00 8.49 -15.33
C ILE A 33 -0.05 9.62 -16.37
N GLU A 34 -0.62 10.77 -16.02
CA GLU A 34 -0.74 11.93 -16.92
C GLU A 34 0.63 12.45 -17.35
N THR A 35 1.60 12.52 -16.42
CA THR A 35 2.98 12.90 -16.76
C THR A 35 3.57 11.93 -17.79
N LYS A 36 3.38 10.61 -17.60
CA LYS A 36 3.86 9.59 -18.54
C LYS A 36 3.18 9.69 -19.91
N LEU A 37 1.86 9.87 -19.92
CA LEU A 37 1.10 10.03 -21.16
C LEU A 37 1.53 11.28 -21.92
N ASN A 38 1.69 12.41 -21.22
CA ASN A 38 2.16 13.65 -21.81
C ASN A 38 3.58 13.51 -22.39
N ASN A 39 4.49 12.86 -21.66
CA ASN A 39 5.84 12.56 -22.14
C ASN A 39 5.80 11.77 -23.45
N ARG A 40 4.98 10.71 -23.53
CA ARG A 40 4.83 9.88 -24.73
C ARG A 40 4.25 10.67 -25.90
N LYS A 41 3.18 11.45 -25.66
CA LYS A 41 2.47 12.21 -26.69
C LYS A 41 3.32 13.32 -27.30
N ASN A 42 4.09 14.01 -26.48
CA ASN A 42 4.82 15.21 -26.86
C ASN A 42 6.34 15.00 -26.95
N ASN A 43 6.81 13.74 -26.88
CA ASN A 43 8.23 13.37 -26.88
C ASN A 43 9.04 14.14 -25.80
N LEU A 44 8.45 14.28 -24.60
CA LEU A 44 9.06 14.96 -23.46
C LEU A 44 9.73 13.95 -22.52
N ASN A 45 10.58 14.45 -21.63
CA ASN A 45 11.26 13.68 -20.59
C ASN A 45 11.02 14.30 -19.20
N SER A 46 9.79 14.75 -18.93
CA SER A 46 9.42 15.27 -17.62
C SER A 46 9.51 14.15 -16.56
N ILE A 47 10.07 14.50 -15.42
CA ILE A 47 10.26 13.57 -14.29
C ILE A 47 8.90 13.24 -13.67
N THR A 48 8.61 11.95 -13.51
CA THR A 48 7.45 11.49 -12.77
C THR A 48 7.74 11.52 -11.26
N PRO A 49 6.82 12.05 -10.43
CA PRO A 49 6.99 12.05 -8.98
C PRO A 49 6.79 10.64 -8.38
N ASN A 50 7.34 10.44 -7.17
CA ASN A 50 7.08 9.25 -6.36
C ASN A 50 6.60 9.72 -4.98
N PHE A 51 5.61 9.05 -4.42
CA PHE A 51 5.00 9.42 -3.14
C PHE A 51 5.03 8.25 -2.17
N LEU A 52 5.14 8.58 -0.88
CA LEU A 52 4.98 7.66 0.23
C LEU A 52 4.02 8.31 1.22
N LEU A 53 2.84 7.73 1.41
CA LEU A 53 1.83 8.27 2.30
C LEU A 53 1.80 7.46 3.58
N PHE A 54 1.89 8.13 4.73
CA PHE A 54 1.64 7.54 6.03
C PHE A 54 0.28 8.01 6.54
N VAL A 55 -0.52 7.09 7.05
CA VAL A 55 -1.86 7.36 7.52
C VAL A 55 -2.25 6.36 8.62
N GLU A 56 -3.10 6.79 9.52
CA GLU A 56 -3.86 5.96 10.44
C GLU A 56 -5.34 6.05 10.07
N HIS A 57 -6.06 4.95 10.09
CA HIS A 57 -7.50 4.93 9.78
C HIS A 57 -8.33 4.69 11.02
N ASP A 58 -9.57 5.21 11.03
CA ASP A 58 -10.61 4.71 11.91
C ASP A 58 -10.92 3.24 11.58
N HIS A 59 -11.71 2.60 12.42
CA HIS A 59 -12.10 1.21 12.25
C HIS A 59 -12.73 0.96 10.87
N VAL A 60 -12.07 0.18 10.05
CA VAL A 60 -12.53 -0.16 8.68
C VAL A 60 -12.10 -1.55 8.27
N TYR A 61 -13.03 -2.30 7.70
CA TYR A 61 -12.74 -3.52 6.95
C TYR A 61 -12.70 -3.24 5.45
N THR A 62 -11.72 -3.79 4.77
CA THR A 62 -11.62 -3.74 3.31
C THR A 62 -11.62 -5.16 2.76
N LEU A 63 -12.41 -5.42 1.73
CA LEU A 63 -12.41 -6.68 0.98
C LEU A 63 -11.68 -6.49 -0.34
N GLY A 64 -10.67 -7.31 -0.58
CA GLY A 64 -9.93 -7.35 -1.84
C GLY A 64 -10.63 -8.18 -2.91
N ASN A 65 -10.09 -8.16 -4.14
CA ASN A 65 -10.69 -8.85 -5.30
C ASN A 65 -10.78 -10.38 -5.16
N SER A 66 -9.87 -10.98 -4.41
CA SER A 66 -9.88 -12.44 -4.14
C SER A 66 -10.62 -12.80 -2.86
N GLY A 67 -11.19 -11.81 -2.18
CA GLY A 67 -11.80 -12.00 -0.89
C GLY A 67 -13.19 -12.60 -0.96
N ASN A 68 -13.52 -13.37 0.09
CA ASN A 68 -14.85 -13.92 0.29
C ASN A 68 -15.56 -13.18 1.43
N GLU A 69 -16.73 -12.58 1.14
CA GLU A 69 -17.52 -11.89 2.18
C GLU A 69 -17.90 -12.79 3.36
N ASN A 70 -17.98 -14.11 3.15
CA ASN A 70 -18.25 -15.07 4.23
C ASN A 70 -17.13 -15.16 5.28
N ASN A 71 -15.94 -14.62 4.96
CA ASN A 71 -14.84 -14.50 5.92
C ASN A 71 -15.05 -13.32 6.89
N LEU A 72 -16.05 -12.48 6.64
CA LEU A 72 -16.45 -11.42 7.55
C LEU A 72 -17.36 -12.02 8.66
N ILE A 73 -16.87 -12.05 9.89
CA ILE A 73 -17.56 -12.66 11.03
C ILE A 73 -18.87 -11.94 11.36
N PHE A 74 -18.88 -10.61 11.23
CA PHE A 74 -20.05 -9.78 11.43
C PHE A 74 -20.65 -9.38 10.09
N ASP A 75 -21.97 -9.41 9.97
CA ASP A 75 -22.66 -8.86 8.82
C ASP A 75 -22.50 -7.32 8.74
N LYS A 76 -22.80 -6.74 7.59
CA LYS A 76 -22.61 -5.31 7.34
C LYS A 76 -23.44 -4.43 8.27
N LYS A 77 -24.65 -4.89 8.63
CA LYS A 77 -25.54 -4.17 9.55
C LYS A 77 -24.91 -4.09 10.95
N ARG A 78 -24.34 -5.19 11.42
CA ARG A 78 -23.68 -5.23 12.71
C ARG A 78 -22.43 -4.35 12.75
N LEU A 79 -21.65 -4.32 11.66
CA LEU A 79 -20.51 -3.41 11.54
C LEU A 79 -20.95 -1.95 11.61
N GLU A 80 -22.03 -1.59 10.91
CA GLU A 80 -22.59 -0.23 10.93
C GLU A 80 -23.06 0.17 12.35
N GLU A 81 -23.76 -0.72 13.05
CA GLU A 81 -24.15 -0.51 14.45
C GLU A 81 -22.95 -0.27 15.38
N MET A 82 -21.79 -0.89 15.07
CA MET A 82 -20.54 -0.73 15.80
C MET A 82 -19.74 0.51 15.33
N GLY A 83 -20.21 1.25 14.33
CA GLY A 83 -19.49 2.39 13.75
C GLY A 83 -18.28 1.98 12.90
N ILE A 84 -18.20 0.71 12.46
CA ILE A 84 -17.09 0.17 11.67
C ILE A 84 -17.47 0.23 10.20
N LYS A 85 -16.61 0.87 9.39
CA LYS A 85 -16.83 0.98 7.94
C LYS A 85 -16.44 -0.31 7.21
N TYR A 86 -17.08 -0.55 6.07
CA TYR A 86 -16.76 -1.65 5.17
C TYR A 86 -16.67 -1.17 3.73
N HIS A 87 -15.57 -1.48 3.06
CA HIS A 87 -15.35 -1.12 1.65
C HIS A 87 -14.89 -2.31 0.81
N LYS A 88 -15.50 -2.48 -0.36
CA LYS A 88 -14.93 -3.32 -1.42
C LYS A 88 -13.88 -2.52 -2.17
N THR A 89 -12.73 -3.14 -2.41
CA THR A 89 -11.59 -2.50 -3.07
C THR A 89 -11.09 -3.37 -4.21
N ASN A 90 -10.30 -2.79 -5.11
CA ASN A 90 -9.64 -3.52 -6.20
C ASN A 90 -8.23 -3.99 -5.85
N ARG A 91 -7.84 -3.98 -4.55
CA ARG A 91 -6.57 -4.55 -4.11
C ARG A 91 -6.59 -6.07 -4.19
N GLY A 92 -5.43 -6.70 -4.23
CA GLY A 92 -5.30 -8.14 -4.03
C GLY A 92 -5.66 -8.57 -2.59
N GLY A 93 -5.72 -9.89 -2.38
CA GLY A 93 -5.99 -10.47 -1.07
C GLY A 93 -7.46 -10.50 -0.65
N ASP A 94 -7.68 -10.93 0.58
CA ASP A 94 -8.98 -11.15 1.21
C ASP A 94 -9.38 -9.96 2.11
N ILE A 95 -10.08 -10.22 3.21
CA ILE A 95 -10.46 -9.19 4.19
C ILE A 95 -9.22 -8.68 4.93
N THR A 96 -9.16 -7.38 5.09
CA THR A 96 -8.16 -6.70 5.91
C THR A 96 -8.86 -5.69 6.80
N TYR A 97 -8.42 -5.63 8.06
CA TYR A 97 -8.85 -4.63 9.02
C TYR A 97 -7.78 -3.55 9.17
N HIS A 98 -8.23 -2.30 9.22
CA HIS A 98 -7.45 -1.16 9.68
C HIS A 98 -8.15 -0.48 10.84
N GLY A 99 -7.38 0.09 11.77
CA GLY A 99 -7.93 0.77 12.93
C GLY A 99 -6.89 1.60 13.67
N PRO A 100 -7.32 2.33 14.72
CA PRO A 100 -6.46 3.18 15.53
C PRO A 100 -5.22 2.44 16.06
N GLY A 101 -4.06 3.10 16.03
CA GLY A 101 -2.78 2.53 16.42
C GLY A 101 -2.08 1.73 15.32
N GLN A 102 -2.71 1.52 14.16
CA GLN A 102 -2.08 0.87 13.00
C GLN A 102 -1.56 1.92 12.01
N LEU A 103 -0.24 2.05 11.91
CA LEU A 103 0.36 2.88 10.87
C LEU A 103 0.27 2.16 9.53
N VAL A 104 -0.43 2.78 8.59
CA VAL A 104 -0.54 2.29 7.21
C VAL A 104 0.35 3.14 6.30
N CYS A 105 1.07 2.46 5.41
CA CYS A 105 1.96 3.11 4.44
C CYS A 105 1.52 2.75 3.02
N TYR A 106 1.26 3.78 2.20
CA TYR A 106 0.90 3.63 0.79
C TYR A 106 2.01 4.16 -0.11
N PRO A 107 2.84 3.29 -0.70
CA PRO A 107 3.80 3.69 -1.72
C PRO A 107 3.10 3.87 -3.08
N ILE A 108 3.24 5.04 -3.68
CA ILE A 108 2.72 5.38 -5.02
C ILE A 108 3.90 5.81 -5.86
N LEU A 109 4.49 4.82 -6.55
CA LEU A 109 5.79 4.96 -7.19
C LEU A 109 5.69 4.69 -8.70
N ASP A 110 6.42 5.45 -9.50
CA ASP A 110 6.75 5.05 -10.85
C ASP A 110 7.95 4.09 -10.83
N LEU A 111 7.69 2.80 -10.96
CA LEU A 111 8.73 1.79 -10.91
C LEU A 111 9.77 1.94 -12.04
N GLU A 112 9.48 2.66 -13.12
CA GLU A 112 10.48 2.97 -14.16
C GLU A 112 11.61 3.87 -13.63
N ASN A 113 11.35 4.65 -12.57
CA ASN A 113 12.38 5.45 -11.89
C ASN A 113 13.37 4.57 -11.10
N PHE A 114 12.99 3.35 -10.75
CA PHE A 114 13.79 2.41 -9.97
C PHE A 114 14.20 1.21 -10.83
N TYR A 115 13.27 0.28 -11.08
CA TYR A 115 13.43 -0.92 -11.88
C TYR A 115 12.05 -1.50 -12.26
N ARG A 116 12.01 -2.32 -13.32
CA ARG A 116 10.76 -2.95 -13.79
C ARG A 116 10.68 -4.41 -13.37
N ASP A 117 10.86 -4.66 -12.07
CA ASP A 117 10.80 -6.02 -11.50
C ASP A 117 9.90 -5.98 -10.27
N ILE A 118 8.72 -6.56 -10.39
CA ILE A 118 7.72 -6.56 -9.35
C ILE A 118 8.11 -7.47 -8.18
N HIS A 119 8.78 -8.58 -8.44
CA HIS A 119 9.22 -9.48 -7.38
C HIS A 119 10.30 -8.79 -6.53
N LYS A 120 11.25 -8.15 -7.20
CA LYS A 120 12.25 -7.35 -6.52
C LYS A 120 11.61 -6.20 -5.71
N TYR A 121 10.60 -5.53 -6.27
CA TYR A 121 9.88 -4.47 -5.57
C TYR A 121 9.25 -4.97 -4.26
N LEU A 122 8.62 -6.14 -4.28
CA LEU A 122 8.02 -6.73 -3.09
C LEU A 122 9.10 -7.03 -2.02
N ARG A 123 10.22 -7.63 -2.42
CA ARG A 123 11.34 -7.92 -1.50
C ARG A 123 11.96 -6.64 -0.94
N ASP A 124 12.17 -5.62 -1.75
CA ASP A 124 12.70 -4.34 -1.29
C ASP A 124 11.74 -3.66 -0.27
N LEU A 125 10.41 -3.83 -0.41
CA LEU A 125 9.46 -3.34 0.59
C LEU A 125 9.52 -4.13 1.90
N GLU A 126 9.68 -5.46 1.83
CA GLU A 126 9.91 -6.29 3.01
C GLU A 126 11.20 -5.86 3.74
N ASP A 127 12.29 -5.64 3.00
CA ASP A 127 13.56 -5.18 3.56
C ASP A 127 13.41 -3.81 4.24
N VAL A 128 12.62 -2.90 3.68
CA VAL A 128 12.33 -1.60 4.32
C VAL A 128 11.65 -1.80 5.67
N VAL A 129 10.67 -2.70 5.76
CA VAL A 129 9.97 -2.99 7.02
C VAL A 129 10.92 -3.68 8.02
N ILE A 130 11.69 -4.68 7.58
CA ILE A 130 12.68 -5.38 8.43
C ILE A 130 13.70 -4.40 9.01
N ASN A 131 14.29 -3.55 8.16
CA ASN A 131 15.26 -2.55 8.61
C ASN A 131 14.64 -1.50 9.55
N THR A 132 13.37 -1.17 9.35
CA THR A 132 12.64 -0.28 10.25
C THR A 132 12.45 -0.92 11.63
N LEU A 133 12.08 -2.20 11.67
CA LEU A 133 11.91 -2.94 12.92
C LEU A 133 13.24 -3.13 13.66
N ASP A 134 14.31 -3.42 12.92
CA ASP A 134 15.66 -3.53 13.47
C ASP A 134 16.11 -2.24 14.18
N TYR A 135 15.79 -1.07 13.62
CA TYR A 135 16.03 0.22 14.28
C TYR A 135 15.35 0.32 15.66
N PHE A 136 14.24 -0.39 15.87
CA PHE A 136 13.55 -0.48 17.16
C PHE A 136 13.97 -1.70 17.98
N ASN A 137 15.03 -2.42 17.59
CA ASN A 137 15.50 -3.68 18.20
C ASN A 137 14.43 -4.79 18.18
N ILE A 138 13.62 -4.84 17.13
CA ILE A 138 12.63 -5.89 16.88
C ILE A 138 13.15 -6.77 15.75
N SER A 139 13.50 -8.03 16.08
CA SER A 139 13.96 -9.01 15.10
C SER A 139 12.82 -9.48 14.21
N ALA A 140 13.01 -9.40 12.90
CA ALA A 140 12.03 -9.79 11.91
C ALA A 140 12.71 -10.36 10.66
N SER A 141 11.98 -11.21 9.93
CA SER A 141 12.50 -11.84 8.72
C SER A 141 11.46 -11.94 7.61
N GLY A 142 11.90 -12.01 6.36
CA GLY A 142 11.08 -12.37 5.21
C GLY A 142 10.95 -13.87 5.04
N ASN A 143 9.96 -14.31 4.24
CA ASN A 143 9.79 -15.70 3.84
C ASN A 143 9.90 -15.82 2.31
N SER A 144 10.73 -16.73 1.82
CA SER A 144 10.93 -16.93 0.38
C SER A 144 9.68 -17.48 -0.36
N LYS A 145 8.75 -18.11 0.36
CA LYS A 145 7.54 -18.73 -0.19
C LYS A 145 6.32 -17.81 -0.09
N GLU A 146 6.32 -16.89 0.86
CA GLU A 146 5.19 -16.03 1.16
C GLU A 146 5.66 -14.57 1.22
N THR A 147 4.81 -13.66 0.72
CA THR A 147 5.09 -12.23 0.82
C THR A 147 4.66 -11.72 2.18
N GLY A 148 5.58 -11.07 2.90
CA GLY A 148 5.32 -10.51 4.23
C GLY A 148 6.57 -10.43 5.09
N VAL A 149 6.42 -9.85 6.27
CA VAL A 149 7.47 -9.76 7.29
C VAL A 149 6.99 -10.45 8.55
N TRP A 150 7.82 -11.30 9.11
CA TRP A 150 7.50 -12.20 10.20
C TRP A 150 8.35 -11.88 11.42
N LEU A 151 7.74 -11.91 12.60
CA LEU A 151 8.45 -11.85 13.86
C LEU A 151 8.86 -13.24 14.31
N ASP A 152 9.99 -13.36 15.03
CA ASP A 152 10.50 -14.63 15.55
C ASP A 152 9.56 -15.34 16.54
N VAL A 153 8.51 -14.67 16.98
CA VAL A 153 7.44 -15.22 17.83
C VAL A 153 6.35 -15.96 17.05
N GLY A 154 6.55 -16.25 15.76
CA GLY A 154 5.58 -16.99 14.94
C GLY A 154 4.37 -16.17 14.47
N LEU A 155 4.40 -14.85 14.64
CA LEU A 155 3.36 -13.94 14.18
C LEU A 155 3.82 -13.21 12.91
N SER A 156 3.00 -13.22 11.86
CA SER A 156 3.16 -12.34 10.72
C SER A 156 2.78 -10.92 11.11
N LEU A 157 3.73 -9.99 11.03
CA LEU A 157 3.49 -8.57 11.31
C LEU A 157 2.81 -7.87 10.16
N TYR A 158 2.94 -8.40 8.95
CA TYR A 158 2.40 -7.76 7.79
C TYR A 158 2.02 -8.69 6.72
N THR A 159 1.00 -8.37 6.11
CA THR A 159 0.38 -9.37 5.32
C THR A 159 -0.05 -8.97 3.92
N HIS A 160 -0.07 -7.73 3.53
CA HIS A 160 -0.63 -7.45 2.20
C HIS A 160 0.05 -6.28 1.51
N LEU A 161 1.14 -6.59 0.77
CA LEU A 161 1.57 -5.77 -0.35
C LEU A 161 0.56 -5.95 -1.48
N THR A 162 -0.45 -5.09 -1.50
CA THR A 162 -1.44 -5.11 -2.56
C THR A 162 -0.98 -4.26 -3.72
N LEU A 163 -0.67 -4.92 -4.81
CA LEU A 163 -0.48 -4.22 -6.07
C LEU A 163 -1.87 -3.99 -6.70
N PRO A 164 -2.14 -2.80 -7.23
CA PRO A 164 -3.31 -2.62 -8.07
C PRO A 164 -3.18 -3.57 -9.26
N THR A 165 -4.05 -4.57 -9.33
CA THR A 165 -4.15 -5.46 -10.47
C THR A 165 -4.77 -4.71 -11.63
N LYS A 166 -3.97 -4.26 -12.54
CA LYS A 166 -4.16 -3.53 -13.81
C LYS A 166 -3.92 -2.02 -13.72
N ALA A 167 -2.83 -1.64 -14.35
CA ALA A 167 -2.73 -0.37 -15.06
C ALA A 167 -3.36 -0.53 -16.44
#